data_6983061379f4105288449a629a2847be
#
_entry.id   6983061379f4105288449a629a2847be
#
_cell.length_a   1.000
_cell.length_b   1.000
_cell.length_c   1.000
_cell.angle_alpha   90.00
_cell.angle_beta   90.00
_cell.angle_gamma   90.00
#
_symmetry.space_group_name_H-M   'P 1'
#
loop_
_entity.id
_entity.type
_entity.pdbx_description
1 polymer ?
#
loop_
_entity_poly.entity_id
_entity_poly.type
_entity_poly.pdbx_seq_one_letter_code
_entity_poly.pdbx_strand_id
1 'polypeptide(L)' 'MKTILGISAFYHDSAATILVDGKIIAAAQEERFTRKKHDASYPFNAIKFVLDFAKIKLSDVDQII' A
#
# COMPACT_ATOMS: atom_id res chain seq x y z
N MET A 1 17.40 -5.37 6.84
CA MET A 1 16.49 -4.46 6.13
C MET A 1 15.07 -4.65 6.70
N LYS A 2 14.44 -3.58 7.10
CA LYS A 2 13.09 -3.64 7.67
C LYS A 2 12.07 -3.10 6.66
N THR A 3 11.09 -3.92 6.33
CA THR A 3 10.05 -3.57 5.37
C THR A 3 8.70 -3.44 6.08
N ILE A 4 8.06 -2.30 5.91
CA ILE A 4 6.77 -2.01 6.54
C ILE A 4 5.75 -1.68 5.46
N LEU A 5 4.59 -2.34 5.50
CA LEU A 5 3.46 -2.05 4.64
C LEU A 5 2.40 -1.29 5.45
N GLY A 6 2.19 -0.02 5.12
CA GLY A 6 1.17 0.79 5.75
C GLY A 6 -0.12 0.76 4.93
N ILE A 7 -1.25 0.57 5.59
CA ILE A 7 -2.54 0.45 4.94
C ILE A 7 -3.54 1.39 5.60
N SER A 8 -4.29 2.14 4.79
CA SER A 8 -5.45 2.90 5.22
C SER A 8 -6.67 2.37 4.48
N ALA A 9 -7.70 1.95 5.22
CA ALA A 9 -8.85 1.30 4.60
C ALA A 9 -10.13 1.58 5.41
N PHE A 10 -11.27 1.50 4.73
CA PHE A 10 -12.60 1.50 5.33
C PHE A 10 -12.99 2.78 6.04
N TYR A 11 -12.33 3.88 5.77
CA TYR A 11 -12.72 5.15 6.36
C TYR A 11 -12.98 6.22 5.28
N HIS A 12 -11.93 6.86 4.78
CA HIS A 12 -12.06 7.82 3.68
C HIS A 12 -11.46 7.23 2.42
N ASP A 13 -10.26 7.64 2.08
CA ASP A 13 -9.56 7.14 0.90
C ASP A 13 -8.68 5.97 1.30
N SER A 14 -8.86 4.84 0.64
CA SER A 14 -8.00 3.68 0.87
C SER A 14 -6.66 3.88 0.19
N ALA A 15 -5.60 3.49 0.86
CA ALA A 15 -4.24 3.69 0.35
C ALA A 15 -3.29 2.64 0.91
N ALA A 16 -2.16 2.47 0.23
CA ALA A 16 -1.08 1.61 0.70
C ALA A 16 0.25 2.31 0.48
N THR A 17 1.18 2.08 1.40
CA THR A 17 2.52 2.65 1.35
C THR A 17 3.52 1.58 1.76
N ILE A 18 4.63 1.47 1.02
CA ILE A 18 5.70 0.55 1.38
C ILE A 18 6.92 1.35 1.82
N LEU A 19 7.44 1.01 3.00
CA LEU A 19 8.64 1.63 3.55
C LEU A 19 9.73 0.58 3.71
N VAL A 20 10.95 0.95 3.34
CA VAL A 20 12.12 0.10 3.54
C VAL A 20 13.15 0.91 4.29
N ASP A 21 13.54 0.42 5.48
CA ASP A 21 14.50 1.07 6.36
C ASP A 21 14.12 2.54 6.65
N GLY A 22 12.83 2.78 6.83
CA GLY A 22 12.31 4.11 7.17
C GLY A 22 12.11 5.05 5.98
N LYS A 23 12.38 4.58 4.76
CA LYS A 23 12.18 5.40 3.56
C LYS A 23 10.94 4.95 2.81
N ILE A 24 10.14 5.90 2.35
CA ILE A 24 8.98 5.59 1.53
C ILE A 24 9.47 5.24 0.13
N ILE A 25 9.21 4.01 -0.29
CA ILE A 25 9.60 3.53 -1.61
C ILE A 25 8.47 3.74 -2.62
N ALA A 26 7.24 3.49 -2.20
CA ALA A 26 6.07 3.68 -3.06
C ALA A 26 4.83 3.91 -2.22
N ALA A 27 3.89 4.68 -2.76
CA ALA A 27 2.60 4.94 -2.13
C ALA A 27 1.56 5.15 -3.21
N ALA A 28 0.34 4.67 -2.97
CA ALA A 28 -0.75 4.83 -3.94
C ALA A 28 -2.09 4.78 -3.24
N GLN A 29 -3.06 5.53 -3.79
CA GLN A 29 -4.44 5.48 -3.35
C GLN A 29 -5.21 4.50 -4.22
N GLU A 30 -6.14 3.79 -3.61
CA GLU A 30 -6.93 2.79 -4.31
C GLU A 30 -7.78 3.41 -5.44
N GLU A 31 -8.25 4.63 -5.26
CA GLU A 31 -9.07 5.27 -6.29
C GLU A 31 -8.33 5.45 -7.61
N ARG A 32 -6.99 5.46 -7.61
CA ARG A 32 -6.21 5.53 -8.85
C ARG A 32 -6.47 4.33 -9.75
N PHE A 33 -6.79 3.21 -9.16
CA PHE A 33 -6.98 1.94 -9.88
C PHE A 33 -8.44 1.66 -10.15
N THR A 34 -9.32 1.92 -9.17
CA THR A 34 -10.74 1.66 -9.29
C THR A 34 -11.50 2.81 -9.93
N ARG A 35 -10.92 4.00 -9.94
CA ARG A 35 -11.51 5.25 -10.41
C ARG A 35 -12.79 5.61 -9.66
N LYS A 36 -12.96 5.06 -8.49
CA LYS A 36 -14.08 5.34 -7.62
C LYS A 36 -13.63 6.41 -6.63
N LYS A 37 -14.23 7.59 -6.73
CA LYS A 37 -13.85 8.73 -5.90
C LYS A 37 -14.02 8.41 -4.43
N HIS A 38 -12.98 8.70 -3.62
CA HIS A 38 -12.96 8.43 -2.18
C HIS A 38 -13.26 6.97 -1.88
N ASP A 39 -12.62 6.07 -2.64
CA ASP A 39 -12.80 4.63 -2.46
C ASP A 39 -12.26 4.21 -1.09
N ALA A 40 -13.15 3.79 -0.21
CA ALA A 40 -12.81 3.37 1.15
C ALA A 40 -12.74 1.85 1.29
N SER A 41 -12.83 1.11 0.20
CA SER A 41 -12.72 -0.35 0.24
C SER A 41 -11.29 -0.77 0.56
N TYR A 42 -11.08 -2.07 0.81
CA TYR A 42 -9.74 -2.56 1.10
C TYR A 42 -8.83 -2.32 -0.13
N PRO A 43 -7.63 -1.73 0.06
CA PRO A 43 -6.83 -1.27 -1.07
C PRO A 43 -6.00 -2.38 -1.74
N PHE A 44 -6.66 -3.39 -2.30
CA PHE A 44 -5.98 -4.51 -2.96
C PHE A 44 -5.05 -4.05 -4.09
N ASN A 45 -5.55 -3.15 -4.95
CA ASN A 45 -4.76 -2.70 -6.10
C ASN A 45 -3.59 -1.82 -5.67
N ALA A 46 -3.80 -0.97 -4.68
CA ALA A 46 -2.72 -0.12 -4.18
C ALA A 46 -1.64 -0.97 -3.51
N ILE A 47 -2.02 -1.97 -2.73
CA ILE A 47 -1.07 -2.89 -2.10
C ILE A 47 -0.26 -3.61 -3.16
N LYS A 48 -0.93 -4.17 -4.17
CA LYS A 48 -0.24 -4.86 -5.26
C LYS A 48 0.74 -3.94 -5.97
N PHE A 49 0.30 -2.70 -6.23
CA PHE A 49 1.16 -1.73 -6.91
C PHE A 49 2.43 -1.44 -6.11
N VAL A 50 2.29 -1.14 -4.82
CA VAL A 50 3.48 -0.78 -4.03
C VAL A 50 4.43 -1.95 -3.85
N LEU A 51 3.91 -3.17 -3.71
CA LEU A 51 4.75 -4.36 -3.61
C LEU A 51 5.47 -4.64 -4.92
N ASP A 52 4.77 -4.54 -6.05
CA ASP A 52 5.37 -4.76 -7.36
C ASP A 52 6.43 -3.69 -7.66
N PHE A 53 6.14 -2.44 -7.32
CA PHE A 53 7.08 -1.35 -7.55
C PHE A 53 8.37 -1.57 -6.76
N ALA A 54 8.25 -1.99 -5.52
CA ALA A 54 9.40 -2.24 -4.65
C ALA A 54 10.06 -3.60 -4.91
N LYS A 55 9.44 -4.44 -5.75
CA LYS A 55 9.91 -5.81 -6.05
C LYS A 55 10.00 -6.65 -4.78
N ILE A 56 9.00 -6.51 -3.91
CA ILE A 56 8.94 -7.20 -2.62
C ILE A 56 7.67 -8.06 -2.61
N LYS A 57 7.80 -9.27 -2.07
CA LYS A 57 6.64 -10.15 -1.87
C LYS A 57 6.02 -9.84 -0.51
N LEU A 58 4.72 -10.07 -0.38
CA LEU A 58 4.02 -9.85 0.87
C LEU A 58 4.67 -10.65 2.02
N SER A 59 5.15 -11.85 1.71
CA SER A 59 5.83 -12.70 2.72
C SER A 59 7.13 -12.09 3.21
N ASP A 60 7.69 -11.13 2.50
CA ASP A 60 8.94 -10.45 2.88
C ASP A 60 8.70 -9.19 3.71
N VAL A 61 7.44 -8.82 3.91
CA VAL A 61 7.09 -7.65 4.72
C VAL A 61 7.21 -8.00 6.19
N ASP A 62 7.97 -7.19 6.92
CA ASP A 62 8.21 -7.44 8.35
C ASP A 62 7.04 -7.02 9.22
N GLN A 63 6.32 -5.97 8.82
CA GLN A 63 5.24 -5.44 9.63
C GLN A 63 4.17 -4.78 8.75
N ILE A 64 2.91 -5.00 9.09
CA ILE A 64 1.77 -4.37 8.45
C ILE A 64 1.07 -3.50 9.49
N ILE A 65 0.85 -2.24 9.12
CA ILE A 65 0.22 -1.27 10.02
C ILE A 65 -1.08 -0.76 9.43
#